data_8190ee450c9e2225a217a18003dd6079
#
_entry.id   8190ee450c9e2225a217a18003dd6079
#
_cell.length_a   1.000
_cell.length_b   1.000
_cell.length_c   1.000
_cell.angle_alpha   90.00
_cell.angle_beta   90.00
_cell.angle_gamma   90.00
#
_symmetry.space_group_name_H-M   'P 1'
#
loop_
_entity.id
_entity.type
_entity.pdbx_description
1 polymer ?
#
loop_
_entity_poly.entity_id
_entity_poly.type
_entity_poly.pdbx_seq_one_letter_code
_entity_poly.pdbx_strand_id
1 'polypeptide(L)'
;DAFSSLRAHLETAYWEEAVALLTEEDLAHLRALVAAASEKLSQPRIQIPFQEHRELHLTIFRRLDNPFVVGILGAYWDAYEAVELNTFADLGYLQAVWRYHERIVAAICAGEYAEGKRLLIEHMQLLSARGAPMELPAGANGAVPALRV
;
A
#
# COMPACT_ATOMS: atom_id res chain seq x y z
N ASP A 1 3.44 12.09 -1.71
CA ASP A 1 2.86 13.32 -1.19
C ASP A 1 2.96 13.40 0.35
N ALA A 2 2.57 14.55 0.96
CA ALA A 2 2.71 14.78 2.41
C ALA A 2 1.88 13.80 3.25
N PHE A 3 0.71 13.39 2.77
CA PHE A 3 -0.17 12.47 3.49
C PHE A 3 0.36 11.03 3.47
N SER A 4 0.91 10.58 2.34
CA SER A 4 1.60 9.28 2.25
C SER A 4 2.85 9.23 3.13
N SER A 5 3.60 10.34 3.20
CA SER A 5 4.75 10.47 4.10
C SER A 5 4.32 10.38 5.58
N LEU A 6 3.25 11.06 5.96
CA LEU A 6 2.71 10.99 7.34
C LEU A 6 2.30 9.55 7.70
N ARG A 7 1.57 8.87 6.81
CA ARG A 7 1.21 7.46 6.98
C ARG A 7 2.45 6.59 7.22
N ALA A 8 3.45 6.71 6.35
CA ALA A 8 4.66 5.90 6.42
C ALA A 8 5.39 6.08 7.77
N HIS A 9 5.48 7.32 8.27
CA HIS A 9 6.05 7.61 9.58
C HIS A 9 5.23 6.99 10.72
N LEU A 10 3.91 7.11 10.68
CA LEU A 10 3.04 6.54 11.71
C LEU A 10 3.11 5.01 11.73
N GLU A 11 2.93 4.36 10.59
CA GLU A 11 2.99 2.89 10.49
C GLU A 11 4.36 2.35 10.93
N THR A 12 5.45 3.03 10.58
CA THR A 12 6.80 2.63 10.98
C THR A 12 7.05 2.85 12.48
N ALA A 13 6.61 3.99 13.03
CA ALA A 13 6.85 4.34 14.43
C ALA A 13 6.05 3.45 15.39
N TYR A 14 4.81 3.09 15.04
CA TYR A 14 3.91 2.31 15.88
C TYR A 14 3.91 0.82 15.56
N TRP A 15 4.78 0.35 14.68
CA TRP A 15 4.80 -1.05 14.22
C TRP A 15 4.91 -2.05 15.36
N GLU A 16 5.95 -1.93 16.20
CA GLU A 16 6.22 -2.91 17.27
C GLU A 16 5.08 -2.98 18.28
N GLU A 17 4.52 -1.82 18.64
CA GLU A 17 3.38 -1.76 19.55
C GLU A 17 2.14 -2.40 18.92
N ALA A 18 1.86 -2.07 17.67
CA ALA A 18 0.69 -2.56 16.95
C ALA A 18 0.71 -4.08 16.80
N VAL A 19 1.80 -4.67 16.30
CA VAL A 19 1.87 -6.11 16.04
C VAL A 19 1.85 -6.95 17.33
N ALA A 20 2.35 -6.40 18.44
CA ALA A 20 2.33 -7.06 19.74
C ALA A 20 0.91 -7.17 20.33
N LEU A 21 -0.03 -6.34 19.87
CA LEU A 21 -1.43 -6.32 20.35
C LEU A 21 -2.36 -7.22 19.52
N LEU A 22 -1.90 -7.77 18.40
CA LEU A 22 -2.71 -8.60 17.53
C LEU A 22 -3.12 -9.92 18.20
N THR A 23 -4.36 -10.28 18.00
CA THR A 23 -4.94 -11.55 18.49
C THR A 23 -4.91 -12.62 17.41
N GLU A 24 -5.12 -13.89 17.77
CA GLU A 24 -5.26 -14.98 16.81
C GLU A 24 -6.38 -14.75 15.78
N GLU A 25 -7.44 -14.06 16.18
CA GLU A 25 -8.52 -13.66 15.27
C GLU A 25 -8.03 -12.63 14.24
N ASP A 26 -7.23 -11.64 14.68
CA ASP A 26 -6.61 -10.67 13.76
C ASP A 26 -5.67 -11.35 12.77
N LEU A 27 -4.85 -12.30 13.25
CA LEU A 27 -3.93 -13.06 12.39
C LEU A 27 -4.69 -13.89 11.35
N ALA A 28 -5.79 -14.53 11.76
CA ALA A 28 -6.64 -15.27 10.84
C ALA A 28 -7.29 -14.33 9.80
N HIS A 29 -7.73 -13.15 10.23
CA HIS A 29 -8.29 -12.13 9.35
C HIS A 29 -7.27 -11.62 8.33
N LEU A 30 -6.05 -11.31 8.77
CA LEU A 30 -4.96 -10.90 7.86
C LEU A 30 -4.67 -11.95 6.78
N ARG A 31 -4.61 -13.24 7.16
CA ARG A 31 -4.42 -14.33 6.19
C ARG A 31 -5.58 -14.42 5.20
N ALA A 32 -6.81 -14.23 5.66
CA ALA A 32 -7.99 -14.25 4.80
C ALA A 32 -7.99 -13.11 3.79
N LEU A 33 -7.54 -11.91 4.18
CA LEU A 33 -7.42 -10.75 3.29
C LEU A 33 -6.39 -10.99 2.18
N VAL A 34 -5.24 -11.57 2.50
CA VAL A 34 -4.22 -11.95 1.49
C VAL A 34 -4.78 -12.97 0.51
N ALA A 35 -5.48 -14.00 1.00
CA ALA A 35 -6.10 -15.01 0.15
C ALA A 35 -7.16 -14.43 -0.79
N ALA A 36 -8.03 -13.54 -0.27
CA ALA A 36 -9.05 -12.87 -1.07
C ALA A 36 -8.45 -11.97 -2.15
N ALA A 37 -7.38 -11.25 -1.84
CA ALA A 37 -6.68 -10.42 -2.82
C ALA A 37 -6.02 -11.27 -3.92
N SER A 38 -5.38 -12.38 -3.56
CA SER A 38 -4.79 -13.32 -4.51
C SER A 38 -5.84 -13.90 -5.46
N GLU A 39 -7.02 -14.25 -4.95
CA GLU A 39 -8.13 -14.72 -5.76
C GLU A 39 -8.59 -13.65 -6.77
N LYS A 40 -8.78 -12.40 -6.34
CA LYS A 40 -9.15 -11.27 -7.21
C LYS A 40 -8.15 -11.02 -8.32
N LEU A 41 -6.86 -11.15 -8.04
CA LEU A 41 -5.78 -10.93 -9.01
C LEU A 41 -5.59 -12.10 -9.98
N SER A 42 -6.09 -13.29 -9.68
CA SER A 42 -6.00 -14.48 -10.52
C SER A 42 -7.21 -14.70 -11.43
N GLN A 43 -8.26 -13.87 -11.30
CA GLN A 43 -9.45 -13.96 -12.15
C GLN A 43 -9.12 -13.58 -13.60
N PRO A 44 -9.82 -14.16 -14.61
CA PRO A 44 -9.68 -13.75 -16.01
C PRO A 44 -9.96 -12.25 -16.22
N ARG A 45 -10.92 -11.71 -15.48
CA ARG A 45 -11.14 -10.28 -15.32
C ARG A 45 -10.62 -9.85 -13.97
N ILE A 46 -9.44 -9.24 -13.96
CA ILE A 46 -8.77 -8.80 -12.74
C ILE A 46 -9.64 -7.79 -11.99
N GLN A 47 -9.81 -8.04 -10.70
CA GLN A 47 -10.42 -7.10 -9.77
C GLN A 47 -9.31 -6.53 -8.86
N ILE A 48 -9.25 -5.20 -8.75
CA ILE A 48 -8.27 -4.56 -7.88
C ILE A 48 -8.72 -4.73 -6.42
N PRO A 49 -7.89 -5.32 -5.54
CA PRO A 49 -8.29 -5.62 -4.17
C PRO A 49 -8.13 -4.42 -3.23
N PHE A 50 -8.87 -3.32 -3.48
CA PHE A 50 -8.81 -2.09 -2.69
C PHE A 50 -9.26 -2.28 -1.25
N GLN A 51 -10.39 -2.97 -1.05
CA GLN A 51 -10.95 -3.22 0.27
C GLN A 51 -9.99 -4.07 1.11
N GLU A 52 -9.40 -5.09 0.52
CA GLU A 52 -8.43 -5.94 1.17
C GLU A 52 -7.18 -5.15 1.55
N HIS A 53 -6.71 -4.24 0.69
CA HIS A 53 -5.55 -3.39 0.93
C HIS A 53 -5.77 -2.45 2.14
N ARG A 54 -6.89 -1.72 2.11
CA ARG A 54 -7.31 -0.85 3.21
C ARG A 54 -7.42 -1.64 4.51
N GLU A 55 -8.19 -2.73 4.50
CA GLU A 55 -8.49 -3.50 5.69
C GLU A 55 -7.25 -4.19 6.28
N LEU A 56 -6.30 -4.62 5.44
CA LEU A 56 -5.04 -5.21 5.89
C LEU A 56 -4.25 -4.22 6.74
N HIS A 57 -4.01 -3.02 6.23
CA HIS A 57 -3.28 -2.00 6.98
C HIS A 57 -4.03 -1.58 8.25
N LEU A 58 -5.33 -1.31 8.17
CA LEU A 58 -6.12 -0.92 9.34
C LEU A 58 -6.18 -2.03 10.40
N THR A 59 -6.23 -3.29 10.01
CA THR A 59 -6.22 -4.42 10.96
C THR A 59 -4.92 -4.47 11.76
N ILE A 60 -3.77 -4.21 11.13
CA ILE A 60 -2.48 -4.21 11.83
C ILE A 60 -2.45 -3.18 12.97
N PHE A 61 -3.05 -2.00 12.76
CA PHE A 61 -2.94 -0.87 13.70
C PHE A 61 -4.19 -0.63 14.57
N ARG A 62 -5.29 -1.34 14.35
CA ARG A 62 -6.59 -1.07 14.99
C ARG A 62 -6.63 -1.24 16.50
N ARG A 63 -5.67 -1.98 17.09
CA ARG A 63 -5.64 -2.25 18.54
C ARG A 63 -4.76 -1.28 19.32
N LEU A 64 -4.16 -0.30 18.65
CA LEU A 64 -3.42 0.76 19.34
C LEU A 64 -4.33 1.56 20.26
N ASP A 65 -3.89 1.79 21.49
CA ASP A 65 -4.55 2.69 22.44
C ASP A 65 -4.19 4.15 22.16
N ASN A 66 -4.31 4.52 20.89
CA ASN A 66 -4.08 5.89 20.42
C ASN A 66 -5.09 6.22 19.30
N PRO A 67 -6.25 6.79 19.66
CA PRO A 67 -7.31 7.07 18.69
C PRO A 67 -6.90 8.08 17.63
N PHE A 68 -5.91 8.93 17.88
CA PHE A 68 -5.41 9.88 16.88
C PHE A 68 -4.64 9.17 15.77
N VAL A 69 -3.77 8.22 16.12
CA VAL A 69 -3.04 7.41 15.12
C VAL A 69 -4.02 6.59 14.29
N VAL A 70 -4.91 5.85 14.93
CA VAL A 70 -5.93 5.04 14.25
C VAL A 70 -6.82 5.91 13.36
N GLY A 71 -7.24 7.09 13.84
CA GLY A 71 -8.07 8.02 13.07
C GLY A 71 -7.34 8.61 11.85
N ILE A 72 -6.08 8.98 11.98
CA ILE A 72 -5.27 9.51 10.86
C ILE A 72 -5.05 8.42 9.81
N LEU A 73 -4.73 7.19 10.21
CA LEU A 73 -4.58 6.07 9.28
C LEU A 73 -5.90 5.75 8.56
N GLY A 74 -7.04 5.77 9.29
CA GLY A 74 -8.36 5.63 8.67
C GLY A 74 -8.64 6.71 7.62
N ALA A 75 -8.41 7.97 7.95
CA ALA A 75 -8.58 9.10 7.04
C ALA A 75 -7.65 9.02 5.80
N TYR A 76 -6.42 8.53 5.98
CA TYR A 76 -5.52 8.27 4.86
C TYR A 76 -6.14 7.27 3.88
N TRP A 77 -6.60 6.13 4.39
CA TRP A 77 -7.14 5.07 3.55
C TRP A 77 -8.44 5.45 2.86
N ASP A 78 -9.29 6.24 3.51
CA ASP A 78 -10.51 6.79 2.89
C ASP A 78 -10.17 7.76 1.74
N ALA A 79 -9.15 8.60 1.92
CA ALA A 79 -8.67 9.50 0.87
C ALA A 79 -7.96 8.73 -0.27
N TYR A 80 -7.19 7.69 0.05
CA TYR A 80 -6.46 6.86 -0.91
C TYR A 80 -7.44 6.11 -1.82
N GLU A 81 -8.47 5.49 -1.27
CA GLU A 81 -9.51 4.80 -2.04
C GLU A 81 -10.18 5.74 -3.04
N ALA A 82 -10.49 6.98 -2.63
CA ALA A 82 -11.10 7.98 -3.50
C ALA A 82 -10.21 8.38 -4.69
N VAL A 83 -8.88 8.34 -4.54
CA VAL A 83 -7.91 8.72 -5.58
C VAL A 83 -7.56 7.54 -6.49
N GLU A 84 -7.36 6.34 -5.93
CA GLU A 84 -6.92 5.16 -6.69
C GLU A 84 -7.98 4.57 -7.61
N LEU A 85 -9.26 4.80 -7.35
CA LEU A 85 -10.35 4.42 -8.25
C LEU A 85 -10.19 5.02 -9.67
N ASN A 86 -9.38 6.07 -9.81
CA ASN A 86 -9.11 6.78 -11.06
C ASN A 86 -7.75 6.44 -11.69
N THR A 87 -6.94 5.56 -11.09
CA THR A 87 -5.58 5.27 -11.57
C THR A 87 -5.52 3.86 -12.14
N PHE A 88 -5.16 3.73 -13.41
CA PHE A 88 -4.89 2.43 -14.04
C PHE A 88 -3.71 1.76 -13.34
N ALA A 89 -3.98 0.73 -12.54
CA ALA A 89 -2.94 -0.07 -11.94
C ALA A 89 -2.51 -1.18 -12.92
N ASP A 90 -1.23 -1.23 -13.22
CA ASP A 90 -0.61 -2.33 -13.96
C ASP A 90 -0.65 -3.62 -13.13
N LEU A 91 -1.01 -4.76 -13.75
CA LEU A 91 -1.10 -6.05 -13.07
C LEU A 91 0.23 -6.44 -12.41
N GLY A 92 1.35 -6.23 -13.08
CA GLY A 92 2.68 -6.54 -12.54
C GLY A 92 2.98 -5.78 -11.25
N TYR A 93 2.55 -4.53 -11.19
CA TYR A 93 2.64 -3.70 -10.00
C TYR A 93 1.73 -4.23 -8.87
N LEU A 94 0.47 -4.52 -9.15
CA LEU A 94 -0.46 -5.09 -8.17
C LEU A 94 0.07 -6.41 -7.59
N GLN A 95 0.59 -7.28 -8.44
CA GLN A 95 1.22 -8.54 -8.00
C GLN A 95 2.45 -8.29 -7.13
N ALA A 96 3.28 -7.28 -7.44
CA ALA A 96 4.43 -6.92 -6.61
C ALA A 96 3.99 -6.40 -5.24
N VAL A 97 3.00 -5.51 -5.19
CA VAL A 97 2.40 -4.99 -3.95
C VAL A 97 1.89 -6.13 -3.08
N TRP A 98 1.13 -7.06 -3.65
CA TRP A 98 0.52 -8.14 -2.88
C TRP A 98 1.52 -9.22 -2.46
N ARG A 99 2.62 -9.44 -3.18
CA ARG A 99 3.74 -10.25 -2.67
C ARG A 99 4.38 -9.66 -1.40
N TYR A 100 4.46 -8.33 -1.29
CA TYR A 100 4.89 -7.69 -0.05
C TYR A 100 3.89 -7.92 1.08
N HIS A 101 2.60 -7.73 0.85
CA HIS A 101 1.56 -7.96 1.87
C HIS A 101 1.54 -9.41 2.37
N GLU A 102 1.65 -10.38 1.46
CA GLU A 102 1.76 -11.80 1.82
C GLU A 102 2.94 -12.07 2.74
N ARG A 103 4.12 -11.55 2.42
CA ARG A 103 5.33 -11.70 3.23
C ARG A 103 5.24 -10.96 4.56
N ILE A 104 4.66 -9.77 4.59
CA ILE A 104 4.41 -9.01 5.83
C ILE A 104 3.50 -9.81 6.76
N VAL A 105 2.39 -10.32 6.27
CA VAL A 105 1.45 -11.12 7.06
C VAL A 105 2.11 -12.42 7.53
N ALA A 106 2.88 -13.10 6.68
CA ALA A 106 3.62 -14.30 7.07
C ALA A 106 4.61 -14.00 8.22
N ALA A 107 5.36 -12.90 8.14
CA ALA A 107 6.30 -12.47 9.17
C ALA A 107 5.57 -12.14 10.50
N ILE A 108 4.44 -11.43 10.45
CA ILE A 108 3.61 -11.16 11.63
C ILE A 108 3.15 -12.47 12.27
N CYS A 109 2.60 -13.40 11.50
CA CYS A 109 2.09 -14.69 11.98
C CYS A 109 3.20 -15.58 12.57
N ALA A 110 4.45 -15.44 12.09
CA ALA A 110 5.61 -16.14 12.61
C ALA A 110 6.25 -15.46 13.83
N GLY A 111 5.77 -14.27 14.23
CA GLY A 111 6.40 -13.47 15.28
C GLY A 111 7.72 -12.80 14.86
N GLU A 112 8.01 -12.76 13.56
CA GLU A 112 9.20 -12.15 12.97
C GLU A 112 8.98 -10.65 12.72
N TYR A 113 8.70 -9.90 13.78
CA TYR A 113 8.23 -8.52 13.68
C TYR A 113 9.25 -7.56 13.06
N ALA A 114 10.54 -7.77 13.29
CA ALA A 114 11.60 -6.96 12.67
C ALA A 114 11.64 -7.16 11.15
N GLU A 115 11.46 -8.38 10.66
CA GLU A 115 11.36 -8.69 9.23
C GLU A 115 10.08 -8.08 8.63
N GLY A 116 8.96 -8.20 9.33
CA GLY A 116 7.69 -7.58 8.92
C GLY A 116 7.82 -6.06 8.75
N LYS A 117 8.50 -5.37 9.68
CA LYS A 117 8.78 -3.93 9.59
C LYS A 117 9.64 -3.57 8.38
N ARG A 118 10.71 -4.33 8.16
CA ARG A 118 11.60 -4.13 7.00
C ARG A 118 10.81 -4.23 5.69
N LEU A 119 9.98 -5.25 5.56
CA LEU A 119 9.12 -5.47 4.40
C LEU A 119 8.09 -4.36 4.21
N LEU A 120 7.50 -3.86 5.31
CA LEU A 120 6.57 -2.73 5.28
C LEU A 120 7.24 -1.46 4.72
N ILE A 121 8.46 -1.16 5.18
CA ILE A 121 9.23 0.00 4.69
C ILE A 121 9.54 -0.13 3.20
N GLU A 122 9.99 -1.29 2.75
CA GLU A 122 10.26 -1.56 1.33
C GLU A 122 8.99 -1.43 0.47
N HIS A 123 7.87 -1.97 0.96
CA HIS A 123 6.57 -1.84 0.33
C HIS A 123 6.16 -0.37 0.14
N MET A 124 6.35 0.47 1.16
CA MET A 124 6.05 1.91 1.06
C MET A 124 6.94 2.62 0.04
N GLN A 125 8.22 2.23 -0.09
CA GLN A 125 9.12 2.78 -1.10
C GLN A 125 8.67 2.41 -2.52
N LEU A 126 8.16 1.21 -2.74
CA LEU A 126 7.58 0.79 -4.02
C LEU A 126 6.40 1.69 -4.43
N LEU A 127 5.56 2.08 -3.48
CA LEU A 127 4.45 3.00 -3.71
C LEU A 127 4.93 4.42 -4.04
N SER A 128 5.96 4.90 -3.35
CA SER A 128 6.52 6.25 -3.53
C SER A 128 7.22 6.41 -4.88
N ALA A 129 7.91 5.39 -5.35
CA ALA A 129 8.61 5.40 -6.64
C ALA A 129 7.65 5.58 -7.83
N ARG A 130 6.40 5.16 -7.71
CA ARG A 130 5.37 5.32 -8.75
C ARG A 130 4.76 6.73 -8.81
N GLY A 131 4.80 7.47 -7.72
CA GLY A 131 4.30 8.86 -7.63
C GLY A 131 5.31 9.91 -8.13
N ALA A 132 6.53 9.54 -8.48
CA ALA A 132 7.49 10.44 -9.08
C ALA A 132 7.03 10.80 -10.51
N PRO A 133 6.97 12.10 -10.90
CA PRO A 133 6.68 12.48 -12.27
C PRO A 133 7.70 11.82 -13.17
N MET A 134 7.24 11.14 -14.23
CA MET A 134 8.14 10.65 -15.28
C MET A 134 8.79 11.90 -15.91
N GLU A 135 10.08 12.12 -15.64
CA GLU A 135 10.84 13.13 -16.35
C GLU A 135 10.80 12.77 -17.85
N LEU A 136 10.05 13.55 -18.61
CA LEU A 136 10.12 13.49 -20.06
C LEU A 136 11.57 13.79 -20.47
N PRO A 137 12.20 12.97 -21.32
CA PRO A 137 13.56 13.24 -21.77
C PRO A 137 13.61 14.64 -22.38
N ALA A 138 14.47 15.50 -21.82
CA ALA A 138 14.76 16.81 -22.36
C ALA A 138 15.39 16.63 -23.77
N GLY A 139 14.61 16.88 -24.82
CA GLY A 139 15.17 16.88 -26.16
C GLY A 139 14.22 16.40 -27.25
N ALA A 140 13.16 17.18 -27.51
CA ALA A 140 12.54 17.22 -28.84
C ALA A 140 11.99 18.63 -29.11
N ASN A 141 12.89 19.62 -29.13
CA ASN A 141 12.63 20.87 -29.82
C ASN A 141 12.71 20.61 -31.34
N GLY A 142 11.69 19.98 -31.88
CA GLY A 142 11.42 19.93 -33.30
C GLY A 142 10.89 21.29 -33.74
N ALA A 143 11.74 22.05 -34.43
CA ALA A 143 11.38 23.32 -35.09
C ALA A 143 10.13 23.13 -35.94
N VAL A 144 9.07 23.92 -35.64
CA VAL A 144 7.92 24.07 -36.52
C VAL A 144 8.35 24.96 -37.71
N PRO A 145 8.29 24.49 -38.96
CA PRO A 145 8.55 25.36 -40.09
C PRO A 145 7.43 26.39 -40.25
N ALA A 146 7.79 27.68 -40.35
CA ALA A 146 6.88 28.76 -40.61
C ALA A 146 6.23 28.59 -41.99
N LEU A 147 4.89 28.47 -42.02
CA LEU A 147 4.10 28.63 -43.22
C LEU A 147 4.14 30.12 -43.65
N ARG A 148 4.77 30.40 -44.80
CA ARG A 148 4.61 31.69 -45.48
C ARG A 148 3.27 31.69 -46.22
N VAL A 149 2.51 32.73 -45.99
CA VAL A 149 1.38 33.17 -46.82
C VAL A 149 1.92 33.90 -48.05
#